data_eebbd4b3ea86d99f93f05f254e862b97
#
_entry.id   eebbd4b3ea86d99f93f05f254e862b97
#
_cell.length_a   1.000
_cell.length_b   1.000
_cell.length_c   1.000
_cell.angle_alpha   90.00
_cell.angle_beta   90.00
_cell.angle_gamma   90.00
#
_symmetry.space_group_name_H-M   'P 1'
#
loop_
_entity.id
_entity.type
_entity.pdbx_description
1 polymer ?
#
loop_
_entity_poly.entity_id
_entity_poly.type
_entity_poly.pdbx_seq_one_letter_code
_entity_poly.pdbx_strand_id
1 'polypeptide(L)'
;MRPILAACVLSLWALLVSSSGATTVPQRSSKVPRGFVTTKGKEFQLDGKPFSFVGANSYWLPLLLTAEDVERTFTTMQQAGVKVLRTWGFNAINATELPGALESGLTYYQVWNSSQWILNEGPQGLQRLDHVISTAGKHGIKVILAFTNNWVGYGGSDLYVNWIAGPGQSHDVFFTDPRIISSYQSYVKTIVERYKDSPNIFAWELMNEARCLSDTLPAGPSCVPGSNTLKTWYRQQSDFVRSLDPNHLITTGGEGHFFWKNPAKYWFNHTLVSDYNFNGQAGEDFDHDLLLPNIDFGTYHLYPQSWYPELDFPGSNWTVESWGLEWIDDHVRSANRANKPVILEEFGVSGLQNKTDIYPSWVQRALDTKHAGIMPWQFGELGLTENGGNRIIKYADAINHGASPNDGNTFYINQTAVWDIFTRAAKIQNARSG
;
A
#
# COMPACT_ATOMS: atom_id res chain seq x y z
N MET A 1 -36.68 -74.73 38.96
CA MET A 1 -36.74 -73.68 37.90
C MET A 1 -36.36 -72.39 38.56
N ARG A 2 -35.17 -71.88 38.23
CA ARG A 2 -34.66 -70.61 38.75
C ARG A 2 -34.81 -69.54 37.64
N PRO A 3 -35.25 -68.30 37.93
CA PRO A 3 -35.26 -67.23 36.94
C PRO A 3 -33.89 -66.50 36.91
N ILE A 4 -33.48 -66.22 35.70
CA ILE A 4 -32.25 -65.49 35.34
C ILE A 4 -32.55 -64.01 35.48
N LEU A 5 -31.75 -63.27 36.30
CA LEU A 5 -31.74 -61.82 36.35
C LEU A 5 -30.89 -61.28 35.16
N ALA A 6 -31.53 -60.50 34.39
CA ALA A 6 -30.79 -59.67 33.35
C ALA A 6 -30.36 -58.34 33.97
N ALA A 7 -29.05 -58.08 34.03
CA ALA A 7 -28.49 -56.83 34.45
C ALA A 7 -28.45 -55.87 33.26
N CYS A 8 -29.19 -54.78 33.33
CA CYS A 8 -29.03 -53.61 32.37
C CYS A 8 -27.82 -52.80 32.76
N VAL A 9 -26.83 -52.77 31.88
CA VAL A 9 -25.71 -51.87 31.98
C VAL A 9 -26.12 -50.56 31.25
N LEU A 10 -26.34 -49.48 31.99
CA LEU A 10 -26.53 -48.11 31.49
C LEU A 10 -25.14 -47.51 31.23
N SER A 11 -24.75 -47.40 29.95
CA SER A 11 -23.58 -46.65 29.54
C SER A 11 -23.92 -45.15 29.50
N LEU A 12 -23.38 -44.39 30.46
CA LEU A 12 -23.36 -42.94 30.41
C LEU A 12 -22.38 -42.47 29.31
N TRP A 13 -22.90 -41.94 28.23
CA TRP A 13 -22.12 -41.15 27.29
C TRP A 13 -21.98 -39.72 27.83
N ALA A 14 -20.81 -39.36 28.33
CA ALA A 14 -20.47 -37.98 28.65
C ALA A 14 -20.28 -37.22 27.31
N LEU A 15 -21.21 -36.35 26.98
CA LEU A 15 -21.06 -35.36 25.93
C LEU A 15 -19.98 -34.37 26.36
N LEU A 16 -18.77 -34.51 25.81
CA LEU A 16 -17.78 -33.48 25.83
C LEU A 16 -18.27 -32.33 24.89
N VAL A 17 -18.91 -31.35 25.48
CA VAL A 17 -19.14 -30.06 24.81
C VAL A 17 -17.78 -29.37 24.73
N SER A 18 -17.10 -29.53 23.60
CA SER A 18 -15.95 -28.67 23.26
C SER A 18 -16.48 -27.23 23.12
N SER A 19 -16.21 -26.41 24.13
CA SER A 19 -16.38 -24.97 24.00
C SER A 19 -15.46 -24.50 22.87
N SER A 20 -16.05 -24.26 21.72
CA SER A 20 -15.38 -23.47 20.67
C SER A 20 -15.12 -22.09 21.25
N GLY A 21 -13.91 -21.86 21.74
CA GLY A 21 -13.46 -20.54 22.14
C GLY A 21 -13.64 -19.62 20.96
N ALA A 22 -14.56 -18.66 21.06
CA ALA A 22 -14.66 -17.59 20.08
C ALA A 22 -13.30 -16.92 20.04
N THR A 23 -12.56 -17.08 18.95
CA THR A 23 -11.34 -16.34 18.73
C THR A 23 -11.70 -14.86 18.66
N THR A 24 -11.34 -14.12 19.71
CA THR A 24 -11.58 -12.67 19.75
C THR A 24 -10.79 -12.03 18.63
N VAL A 25 -11.48 -11.26 17.77
CA VAL A 25 -10.83 -10.45 16.73
C VAL A 25 -9.87 -9.48 17.43
N PRO A 26 -8.57 -9.46 17.07
CA PRO A 26 -7.63 -8.50 17.61
C PRO A 26 -8.15 -7.08 17.42
N GLN A 27 -7.98 -6.23 18.41
CA GLN A 27 -8.47 -4.86 18.37
C GLN A 27 -7.33 -3.89 18.64
N ARG A 28 -7.48 -2.70 18.06
CA ARG A 28 -6.56 -1.60 18.33
C ARG A 28 -6.57 -1.22 19.81
N SER A 29 -5.39 -0.81 20.32
CA SER A 29 -5.25 -0.31 21.69
C SER A 29 -6.14 0.92 21.94
N SER A 30 -6.89 0.93 23.04
CA SER A 30 -7.64 2.10 23.48
C SER A 30 -6.73 3.20 24.07
N LYS A 31 -5.48 2.87 24.39
CA LYS A 31 -4.46 3.78 24.92
C LYS A 31 -3.21 3.66 24.06
N VAL A 32 -3.19 4.42 22.98
CA VAL A 32 -2.04 4.48 22.07
C VAL A 32 -0.96 5.39 22.69
N PRO A 33 0.33 5.00 22.67
CA PRO A 33 1.42 5.82 23.18
C PRO A 33 1.53 7.17 22.47
N ARG A 34 2.20 8.15 23.12
CA ARG A 34 2.48 9.45 22.50
C ARG A 34 3.36 9.28 21.26
N GLY A 35 3.13 10.16 20.29
CA GLY A 35 3.83 10.15 19.00
C GLY A 35 3.25 9.21 17.97
N PHE A 36 2.31 8.32 18.34
CA PHE A 36 1.61 7.44 17.40
C PHE A 36 0.36 8.13 16.84
N VAL A 37 0.11 7.94 15.55
CA VAL A 37 -1.08 8.50 14.90
C VAL A 37 -2.30 7.64 15.20
N THR A 38 -3.43 8.29 15.47
CA THR A 38 -4.73 7.65 15.72
C THR A 38 -5.78 8.19 14.76
N THR A 39 -6.97 7.60 14.75
CA THR A 39 -8.13 8.09 13.99
C THR A 39 -9.23 8.58 14.91
N LYS A 40 -9.96 9.62 14.49
CA LYS A 40 -11.19 10.09 15.12
C LYS A 40 -12.18 10.47 14.02
N GLY A 41 -13.15 9.59 13.78
CA GLY A 41 -14.00 9.75 12.61
C GLY A 41 -13.16 9.76 11.33
N LYS A 42 -13.35 10.78 10.49
CA LYS A 42 -12.63 10.94 9.21
C LYS A 42 -11.28 11.65 9.31
N GLU A 43 -10.76 11.86 10.50
CA GLU A 43 -9.53 12.61 10.73
C GLU A 43 -8.47 11.72 11.38
N PHE A 44 -7.21 11.97 11.04
CA PHE A 44 -6.09 11.50 11.83
C PHE A 44 -5.84 12.44 13.01
N GLN A 45 -5.28 11.89 14.06
CA GLN A 45 -4.82 12.65 15.22
C GLN A 45 -3.41 12.24 15.64
N LEU A 46 -2.60 13.20 16.02
CA LEU A 46 -1.30 13.01 16.62
C LEU A 46 -1.29 13.71 17.99
N ASP A 47 -1.07 12.95 19.06
CA ASP A 47 -1.11 13.42 20.44
C ASP A 47 -2.42 14.18 20.78
N GLY A 48 -3.54 13.72 20.25
CA GLY A 48 -4.87 14.30 20.49
C GLY A 48 -5.21 15.54 19.67
N LYS A 49 -4.31 15.98 18.78
CA LYS A 49 -4.52 17.10 17.86
C LYS A 49 -4.81 16.60 16.44
N PRO A 50 -5.63 17.29 15.64
CA PRO A 50 -5.82 16.95 14.23
C PRO A 50 -4.47 16.86 13.51
N PHE A 51 -4.34 15.88 12.62
CA PHE A 51 -3.17 15.67 11.79
C PHE A 51 -3.61 15.40 10.35
N SER A 52 -3.35 16.35 9.47
CA SER A 52 -3.55 16.20 8.04
C SER A 52 -2.26 16.58 7.30
N PHE A 53 -2.05 16.04 6.11
CA PHE A 53 -0.76 16.15 5.48
C PHE A 53 -0.79 16.18 3.95
N VAL A 54 0.24 16.77 3.37
CA VAL A 54 0.78 16.38 2.07
C VAL A 54 1.92 15.41 2.33
N GLY A 55 1.88 14.29 1.64
CA GLY A 55 2.91 13.26 1.71
C GLY A 55 3.72 13.15 0.43
N ALA A 56 4.62 12.19 0.41
CA ALA A 56 5.46 11.87 -0.73
C ALA A 56 5.51 10.35 -0.93
N ASN A 57 5.46 9.90 -2.18
CA ASN A 57 5.82 8.55 -2.56
C ASN A 57 7.28 8.55 -3.04
N SER A 58 8.13 7.72 -2.45
CA SER A 58 9.52 7.52 -2.87
C SER A 58 9.94 6.10 -2.57
N TYR A 59 9.46 5.16 -3.40
CA TYR A 59 9.77 3.73 -3.25
C TYR A 59 11.26 3.42 -3.34
N TRP A 60 11.98 4.23 -4.11
CA TRP A 60 13.42 4.08 -4.37
C TRP A 60 14.31 4.53 -3.19
N LEU A 61 13.77 5.31 -2.25
CA LEU A 61 14.56 5.91 -1.17
C LEU A 61 15.28 4.88 -0.29
N PRO A 62 14.68 3.75 0.12
CA PRO A 62 15.39 2.71 0.85
C PRO A 62 16.46 1.98 0.05
N LEU A 63 16.49 2.17 -1.26
CA LEU A 63 17.49 1.56 -2.15
C LEU A 63 18.75 2.45 -2.34
N LEU A 64 18.72 3.69 -1.84
CA LEU A 64 19.89 4.56 -1.86
C LEU A 64 21.03 3.97 -1.05
N LEU A 65 22.26 4.03 -1.58
CA LEU A 65 23.43 3.42 -0.96
C LEU A 65 24.06 4.29 0.13
N THR A 66 23.95 5.62 -0.01
CA THR A 66 24.63 6.57 0.86
C THR A 66 23.68 7.19 1.88
N ALA A 67 24.16 7.37 3.10
CA ALA A 67 23.41 8.10 4.13
C ALA A 67 23.21 9.58 3.77
N GLU A 68 24.16 10.16 3.01
CA GLU A 68 24.09 11.53 2.55
C GLU A 68 22.92 11.75 1.59
N ASP A 69 22.70 10.85 0.63
CA ASP A 69 21.60 10.95 -0.31
C ASP A 69 20.23 10.76 0.36
N VAL A 70 20.15 9.89 1.37
CA VAL A 70 18.96 9.73 2.21
C VAL A 70 18.67 11.03 2.98
N GLU A 71 19.67 11.61 3.64
CA GLU A 71 19.54 12.86 4.40
C GLU A 71 19.14 14.05 3.50
N ARG A 72 19.76 14.16 2.30
CA ARG A 72 19.41 15.14 1.28
C ARG A 72 17.94 15.03 0.90
N THR A 73 17.47 13.84 0.59
CA THR A 73 16.09 13.62 0.16
C THR A 73 15.10 14.04 1.25
N PHE A 74 15.35 13.67 2.51
CA PHE A 74 14.49 14.12 3.61
C PHE A 74 14.55 15.62 3.86
N THR A 75 15.70 16.25 3.66
CA THR A 75 15.84 17.70 3.72
C THR A 75 14.95 18.38 2.67
N THR A 76 14.97 17.90 1.42
CA THR A 76 14.13 18.43 0.35
C THR A 76 12.62 18.19 0.63
N MET A 77 12.26 17.02 1.13
CA MET A 77 10.89 16.72 1.56
C MET A 77 10.41 17.67 2.69
N GLN A 78 11.26 17.92 3.66
CA GLN A 78 10.95 18.84 4.77
C GLN A 78 10.75 20.27 4.26
N GLN A 79 11.57 20.73 3.30
CA GLN A 79 11.41 22.03 2.65
C GLN A 79 10.07 22.14 1.89
N ALA A 80 9.63 21.04 1.27
CA ALA A 80 8.32 20.96 0.62
C ALA A 80 7.14 20.94 1.61
N GLY A 81 7.40 20.77 2.90
CA GLY A 81 6.37 20.66 3.94
C GLY A 81 5.72 19.28 4.04
N VAL A 82 6.36 18.25 3.45
CA VAL A 82 5.95 16.85 3.55
C VAL A 82 5.96 16.39 5.00
N LYS A 83 4.95 15.64 5.41
CA LYS A 83 4.80 15.07 6.76
C LYS A 83 4.74 13.55 6.79
N VAL A 84 4.44 12.93 5.67
CA VAL A 84 4.36 11.47 5.55
C VAL A 84 5.07 11.03 4.27
N LEU A 85 5.97 10.06 4.41
CA LEU A 85 6.59 9.33 3.30
C LEU A 85 5.90 7.98 3.17
N ARG A 86 5.52 7.59 1.95
CA ARG A 86 5.18 6.21 1.62
C ARG A 86 6.33 5.57 0.86
N THR A 87 6.74 4.40 1.30
CA THR A 87 7.88 3.69 0.71
C THR A 87 7.75 2.17 0.87
N TRP A 88 8.62 1.42 0.16
CA TRP A 88 8.61 -0.03 0.20
C TRP A 88 9.38 -0.57 1.42
N GLY A 89 8.69 -1.37 2.24
CA GLY A 89 9.30 -2.19 3.29
C GLY A 89 9.69 -3.59 2.80
N PHE A 90 9.85 -3.76 1.50
CA PHE A 90 10.15 -5.03 0.86
C PHE A 90 11.14 -4.82 -0.30
N ASN A 91 11.98 -5.78 -0.51
CA ASN A 91 12.72 -6.06 -1.76
C ASN A 91 13.25 -7.48 -1.66
N ALA A 92 12.74 -8.38 -2.49
CA ALA A 92 13.05 -9.79 -2.48
C ALA A 92 13.74 -10.21 -3.77
N ILE A 93 14.77 -11.04 -3.62
CA ILE A 93 15.50 -11.65 -4.73
C ILE A 93 15.57 -13.16 -4.54
N ASN A 94 16.00 -13.88 -5.56
CA ASN A 94 16.32 -15.30 -5.43
C ASN A 94 17.83 -15.54 -5.31
N ALA A 95 18.21 -16.77 -4.96
CA ALA A 95 19.62 -17.13 -4.75
C ALA A 95 20.49 -16.99 -6.00
N THR A 96 19.92 -17.04 -7.21
CA THR A 96 20.68 -16.86 -8.46
C THR A 96 21.01 -15.39 -8.72
N GLU A 97 20.26 -14.47 -8.15
CA GLU A 97 20.46 -13.02 -8.26
C GLU A 97 21.45 -12.50 -7.19
N LEU A 98 21.67 -13.29 -6.13
CA LEU A 98 22.47 -12.87 -4.98
C LEU A 98 23.91 -12.42 -5.31
N PRO A 99 24.69 -13.14 -6.17
CA PRO A 99 26.04 -12.69 -6.48
C PRO A 99 26.09 -11.27 -7.07
N GLY A 100 25.20 -10.99 -7.98
CA GLY A 100 25.17 -9.70 -8.59
C GLY A 100 24.54 -8.62 -7.70
N ALA A 101 23.61 -8.95 -6.81
CA ALA A 101 23.12 -8.01 -5.79
C ALA A 101 24.27 -7.57 -4.87
N LEU A 102 25.14 -8.50 -4.48
CA LEU A 102 26.32 -8.19 -3.67
C LEU A 102 27.33 -7.32 -4.44
N GLU A 103 27.58 -7.64 -5.72
CA GLU A 103 28.50 -6.88 -6.56
C GLU A 103 28.02 -5.44 -6.80
N SER A 104 26.71 -5.26 -7.06
CA SER A 104 26.13 -3.94 -7.34
C SER A 104 25.81 -3.11 -6.10
N GLY A 105 25.89 -3.71 -4.91
CA GLY A 105 25.46 -3.05 -3.68
C GLY A 105 23.94 -2.88 -3.56
N LEU A 106 23.15 -3.71 -4.26
CA LEU A 106 21.69 -3.66 -4.17
C LEU A 106 21.21 -3.84 -2.74
N THR A 107 20.28 -2.99 -2.30
CA THR A 107 19.54 -3.20 -1.05
C THR A 107 18.45 -4.23 -1.29
N TYR A 108 18.47 -5.33 -0.53
CA TYR A 108 17.43 -6.37 -0.53
C TYR A 108 17.20 -6.86 0.90
N TYR A 109 15.99 -7.29 1.20
CA TYR A 109 15.64 -7.69 2.58
C TYR A 109 15.51 -9.18 2.76
N GLN A 110 15.21 -9.93 1.71
CA GLN A 110 15.14 -11.39 1.77
C GLN A 110 15.54 -12.04 0.46
N VAL A 111 16.08 -13.25 0.58
CA VAL A 111 16.50 -14.10 -0.53
C VAL A 111 15.74 -15.40 -0.48
N TRP A 112 15.13 -15.80 -1.59
CA TRP A 112 14.54 -17.13 -1.75
C TRP A 112 15.58 -18.12 -2.26
N ASN A 113 15.86 -19.17 -1.48
CA ASN A 113 16.86 -20.19 -1.84
C ASN A 113 16.26 -21.50 -2.36
N SER A 114 15.06 -21.47 -2.94
CA SER A 114 14.26 -22.60 -3.44
C SER A 114 13.57 -23.44 -2.37
N SER A 115 13.73 -23.14 -1.10
CA SER A 115 13.07 -23.85 -0.01
C SER A 115 12.63 -22.97 1.16
N GLN A 116 13.36 -21.89 1.39
CA GLN A 116 13.07 -20.96 2.50
C GLN A 116 13.58 -19.55 2.18
N TRP A 117 13.06 -18.60 2.92
CA TRP A 117 13.55 -17.23 2.93
C TRP A 117 14.74 -17.07 3.87
N ILE A 118 15.75 -16.32 3.43
CA ILE A 118 16.87 -15.88 4.23
C ILE A 118 16.79 -14.36 4.33
N LEU A 119 16.70 -13.84 5.57
CA LEU A 119 16.67 -12.40 5.82
C LEU A 119 18.06 -11.78 5.66
N ASN A 120 18.11 -10.58 5.08
CA ASN A 120 19.30 -9.75 5.05
C ASN A 120 19.23 -8.70 6.18
N GLU A 121 19.78 -9.05 7.33
CA GLU A 121 19.87 -8.15 8.49
C GLU A 121 21.02 -7.12 8.38
N GLY A 122 21.84 -7.21 7.35
CA GLY A 122 23.07 -6.44 7.19
C GLY A 122 22.88 -5.01 6.69
N PRO A 123 24.02 -4.31 6.44
CA PRO A 123 24.02 -2.89 5.99
C PRO A 123 23.33 -2.64 4.64
N GLN A 124 23.26 -3.65 3.78
CA GLN A 124 22.55 -3.61 2.50
C GLN A 124 21.17 -4.28 2.55
N GLY A 125 20.62 -4.41 3.75
CA GLY A 125 19.34 -5.01 4.04
C GLY A 125 18.53 -4.19 5.05
N LEU A 126 18.04 -4.84 6.11
CA LEU A 126 17.16 -4.21 7.09
C LEU A 126 17.82 -3.05 7.85
N GLN A 127 19.17 -3.03 8.01
CA GLN A 127 19.85 -1.86 8.58
C GLN A 127 19.72 -0.60 7.71
N ARG A 128 19.56 -0.77 6.37
CA ARG A 128 19.28 0.36 5.48
C ARG A 128 17.88 0.93 5.76
N LEU A 129 16.91 0.06 5.92
CA LEU A 129 15.55 0.47 6.27
C LEU A 129 15.49 1.13 7.66
N ASP A 130 16.25 0.63 8.65
CA ASP A 130 16.41 1.27 9.96
C ASP A 130 16.90 2.71 9.83
N HIS A 131 17.90 2.91 8.98
CA HIS A 131 18.46 4.24 8.73
C HIS A 131 17.42 5.18 8.12
N VAL A 132 16.66 4.72 7.12
CA VAL A 132 15.60 5.50 6.46
C VAL A 132 14.52 5.91 7.47
N ILE A 133 14.00 4.96 8.26
CA ILE A 133 12.93 5.22 9.24
C ILE A 133 13.43 6.17 10.35
N SER A 134 14.67 5.98 10.80
CA SER A 134 15.29 6.87 11.81
C SER A 134 15.48 8.29 11.27
N THR A 135 15.95 8.43 10.03
CA THR A 135 16.16 9.74 9.39
C THR A 135 14.85 10.45 9.14
N ALA A 136 13.80 9.74 8.68
CA ALA A 136 12.46 10.30 8.57
C ALA A 136 12.00 10.95 9.88
N GLY A 137 12.19 10.26 11.02
CA GLY A 137 11.84 10.78 12.34
C GLY A 137 12.61 12.05 12.72
N LYS A 138 13.90 12.15 12.38
CA LYS A 138 14.72 13.37 12.62
C LYS A 138 14.18 14.58 11.85
N HIS A 139 13.61 14.36 10.68
CA HIS A 139 12.97 15.40 9.85
C HIS A 139 11.48 15.64 10.18
N GLY A 140 10.94 14.95 11.22
CA GLY A 140 9.52 15.04 11.58
C GLY A 140 8.58 14.46 10.53
N ILE A 141 9.05 13.50 9.75
CA ILE A 141 8.31 12.79 8.70
C ILE A 141 7.99 11.39 9.21
N LYS A 142 6.74 10.96 9.09
CA LYS A 142 6.30 9.61 9.42
C LYS A 142 6.25 8.73 8.18
N VAL A 143 6.28 7.42 8.35
CA VAL A 143 6.41 6.47 7.24
C VAL A 143 5.19 5.56 7.14
N ILE A 144 4.54 5.52 5.98
CA ILE A 144 3.67 4.42 5.55
C ILE A 144 4.59 3.38 4.91
N LEU A 145 4.57 2.15 5.43
CA LEU A 145 5.47 1.10 5.01
C LEU A 145 4.68 -0.06 4.40
N ALA A 146 4.80 -0.25 3.09
CA ALA A 146 4.17 -1.35 2.37
C ALA A 146 4.95 -2.66 2.55
N PHE A 147 4.24 -3.78 2.72
CA PHE A 147 4.86 -5.10 2.96
C PHE A 147 5.14 -5.90 1.70
N THR A 148 4.45 -5.62 0.61
CA THR A 148 4.64 -6.27 -0.68
C THR A 148 3.96 -5.47 -1.79
N ASN A 149 4.07 -5.97 -3.02
CA ASN A 149 3.53 -5.37 -4.23
C ASN A 149 2.69 -6.38 -5.01
N ASN A 150 1.61 -5.94 -5.63
CA ASN A 150 0.87 -6.72 -6.61
C ASN A 150 1.74 -7.04 -7.83
N TRP A 151 2.49 -6.05 -8.28
CA TRP A 151 3.34 -6.12 -9.46
C TRP A 151 4.63 -6.89 -9.15
N VAL A 152 5.25 -7.45 -10.19
CA VAL A 152 6.48 -8.26 -10.01
C VAL A 152 7.66 -7.43 -9.45
N GLY A 153 7.59 -6.11 -9.62
CA GLY A 153 8.63 -5.19 -9.18
C GLY A 153 9.01 -5.34 -7.71
N TYR A 154 10.31 -5.36 -7.43
CA TYR A 154 10.91 -5.44 -6.08
C TYR A 154 10.65 -6.76 -5.34
N GLY A 155 10.26 -7.79 -6.04
CA GLY A 155 9.96 -9.07 -5.41
C GLY A 155 8.50 -9.17 -4.96
N GLY A 156 7.59 -8.69 -5.80
CA GLY A 156 6.15 -8.71 -5.52
C GLY A 156 5.51 -10.09 -5.59
N SER A 157 4.20 -10.10 -5.50
CA SER A 157 3.36 -11.29 -5.27
C SER A 157 3.58 -12.43 -6.26
N ASP A 158 3.77 -12.12 -7.55
CA ASP A 158 3.97 -13.15 -8.56
C ASP A 158 5.25 -13.95 -8.37
N LEU A 159 6.29 -13.37 -7.76
CA LEU A 159 7.49 -14.12 -7.44
C LEU A 159 7.25 -15.10 -6.29
N TYR A 160 6.41 -14.75 -5.31
CA TYR A 160 5.96 -15.69 -4.28
C TYR A 160 5.20 -16.87 -4.91
N VAL A 161 4.29 -16.58 -5.85
CA VAL A 161 3.53 -17.62 -6.57
C VAL A 161 4.50 -18.54 -7.33
N ASN A 162 5.37 -17.98 -8.15
CA ASN A 162 6.32 -18.76 -8.96
C ASN A 162 7.30 -19.56 -8.12
N TRP A 163 7.83 -19.01 -7.03
CA TRP A 163 8.84 -19.66 -6.21
C TRP A 163 8.26 -20.70 -5.26
N ILE A 164 7.04 -20.49 -4.73
CA ILE A 164 6.46 -21.35 -3.69
C ILE A 164 5.46 -22.35 -4.27
N ALA A 165 4.54 -21.88 -5.13
CA ALA A 165 3.54 -22.73 -5.75
C ALA A 165 4.01 -23.36 -7.06
N GLY A 166 5.03 -22.79 -7.70
CA GLY A 166 5.60 -23.23 -8.97
C GLY A 166 5.05 -22.49 -10.18
N PRO A 167 5.69 -22.66 -11.34
CA PRO A 167 5.29 -21.98 -12.57
C PRO A 167 3.92 -22.43 -13.09
N GLY A 168 3.27 -21.55 -13.85
CA GLY A 168 2.00 -21.85 -14.51
C GLY A 168 0.75 -21.71 -13.62
N GLN A 169 0.90 -21.16 -12.42
CA GLN A 169 -0.20 -20.80 -11.56
C GLN A 169 -0.78 -19.42 -11.94
N SER A 170 -2.00 -19.14 -11.49
CA SER A 170 -2.62 -17.82 -11.62
C SER A 170 -2.26 -16.92 -10.44
N HIS A 171 -2.41 -15.61 -10.63
CA HIS A 171 -2.06 -14.61 -9.63
C HIS A 171 -2.82 -14.77 -8.31
N ASP A 172 -4.11 -15.13 -8.35
CA ASP A 172 -4.97 -15.32 -7.19
C ASP A 172 -4.51 -16.40 -6.22
N VAL A 173 -3.57 -17.27 -6.63
CA VAL A 173 -2.88 -18.23 -5.76
C VAL A 173 -2.12 -17.52 -4.65
N PHE A 174 -1.64 -16.28 -4.87
CA PHE A 174 -1.03 -15.49 -3.82
C PHE A 174 -1.96 -15.28 -2.61
N PHE A 175 -3.24 -15.05 -2.85
CA PHE A 175 -4.22 -14.76 -1.82
C PHE A 175 -4.81 -16.00 -1.16
N THR A 176 -4.59 -17.18 -1.74
CA THR A 176 -5.31 -18.41 -1.34
C THR A 176 -4.42 -19.56 -0.90
N ASP A 177 -3.17 -19.65 -1.38
CA ASP A 177 -2.25 -20.73 -0.99
C ASP A 177 -1.72 -20.51 0.44
N PRO A 178 -1.98 -21.45 1.37
CA PRO A 178 -1.57 -21.29 2.76
C PRO A 178 -0.04 -21.20 2.95
N ARG A 179 0.76 -21.77 2.03
CA ARG A 179 2.22 -21.71 2.08
C ARG A 179 2.70 -20.28 1.77
N ILE A 180 2.07 -19.64 0.79
CA ILE A 180 2.37 -18.25 0.40
C ILE A 180 1.92 -17.31 1.50
N ILE A 181 0.70 -17.47 2.01
CA ILE A 181 0.18 -16.69 3.14
C ILE A 181 1.12 -16.80 4.35
N SER A 182 1.55 -18.00 4.70
CA SER A 182 2.50 -18.22 5.81
C SER A 182 3.84 -17.53 5.56
N SER A 183 4.36 -17.59 4.33
CA SER A 183 5.61 -16.92 3.93
C SER A 183 5.51 -15.40 4.03
N TYR A 184 4.42 -14.82 3.51
CA TYR A 184 4.11 -13.41 3.64
C TYR A 184 4.02 -12.98 5.10
N GLN A 185 3.24 -13.70 5.91
CA GLN A 185 3.07 -13.40 7.34
C GLN A 185 4.38 -13.52 8.13
N SER A 186 5.25 -14.44 7.78
CA SER A 186 6.58 -14.56 8.40
C SER A 186 7.43 -13.31 8.17
N TYR A 187 7.43 -12.79 6.95
CA TYR A 187 8.13 -11.54 6.62
C TYR A 187 7.48 -10.33 7.31
N VAL A 188 6.17 -10.19 7.22
CA VAL A 188 5.41 -9.13 7.90
C VAL A 188 5.69 -9.11 9.40
N LYS A 189 5.71 -10.28 10.03
CA LYS A 189 6.06 -10.39 11.45
C LYS A 189 7.44 -9.80 11.74
N THR A 190 8.44 -10.11 10.93
CA THR A 190 9.79 -9.56 11.09
C THR A 190 9.80 -8.04 11.02
N ILE A 191 9.13 -7.45 10.04
CA ILE A 191 9.07 -5.99 9.87
C ILE A 191 8.28 -5.32 10.99
N VAL A 192 7.11 -5.87 11.33
CA VAL A 192 6.27 -5.31 12.40
C VAL A 192 6.98 -5.38 13.74
N GLU A 193 7.55 -6.53 14.12
CA GLU A 193 8.27 -6.68 15.40
C GLU A 193 9.49 -5.77 15.50
N ARG A 194 10.14 -5.43 14.35
CA ARG A 194 11.27 -4.52 14.30
C ARG A 194 10.89 -3.07 14.58
N TYR A 195 9.73 -2.62 14.14
CA TYR A 195 9.35 -1.20 14.16
C TYR A 195 8.08 -0.88 14.94
N LYS A 196 7.37 -1.84 15.54
CA LYS A 196 6.10 -1.61 16.27
C LYS A 196 6.19 -0.63 17.43
N ASP A 197 7.38 -0.41 17.94
CA ASP A 197 7.61 0.55 19.03
C ASP A 197 8.11 1.92 18.53
N SER A 198 8.24 2.09 17.19
CA SER A 198 8.73 3.32 16.58
C SER A 198 7.59 4.29 16.26
N PRO A 199 7.51 5.45 16.91
CA PRO A 199 6.53 6.46 16.55
C PRO A 199 6.77 7.08 15.17
N ASN A 200 7.86 6.73 14.48
CA ASN A 200 8.16 7.21 13.13
C ASN A 200 7.33 6.48 12.07
N ILE A 201 6.80 5.31 12.37
CA ILE A 201 5.82 4.64 11.50
C ILE A 201 4.47 5.35 11.64
N PHE A 202 3.86 5.67 10.50
CA PHE A 202 2.50 6.16 10.39
C PHE A 202 1.52 5.01 10.34
N ALA A 203 1.75 4.10 9.40
CA ALA A 203 0.88 2.96 9.16
C ALA A 203 1.62 1.78 8.53
N TRP A 204 1.05 0.61 8.73
CA TRP A 204 1.32 -0.60 7.97
C TRP A 204 0.40 -0.66 6.77
N GLU A 205 0.96 -0.91 5.60
CA GLU A 205 0.22 -1.11 4.37
C GLU A 205 0.36 -2.56 3.91
N LEU A 206 -0.78 -3.24 3.73
CA LEU A 206 -0.78 -4.68 3.51
C LEU A 206 -0.16 -5.06 2.16
N MET A 207 -0.49 -4.33 1.10
CA MET A 207 0.05 -4.56 -0.25
C MET A 207 -0.17 -3.32 -1.12
N ASN A 208 0.84 -2.91 -1.87
CA ASN A 208 0.62 -1.97 -2.95
C ASN A 208 -0.25 -2.57 -4.05
N GLU A 209 -1.38 -1.91 -4.35
CA GLU A 209 -2.24 -2.15 -5.52
C GLU A 209 -2.72 -3.60 -5.72
N ALA A 210 -3.15 -4.28 -4.65
CA ALA A 210 -3.66 -5.65 -4.75
C ALA A 210 -4.81 -5.75 -5.77
N ARG A 211 -4.70 -6.67 -6.72
CA ARG A 211 -5.70 -6.97 -7.76
C ARG A 211 -5.88 -8.47 -7.96
N CYS A 212 -6.93 -8.86 -8.69
CA CYS A 212 -7.11 -10.24 -9.15
C CYS A 212 -6.09 -10.68 -10.20
N LEU A 213 -5.44 -9.75 -10.87
CA LEU A 213 -4.41 -10.01 -11.88
C LEU A 213 -3.18 -9.14 -11.62
N SER A 214 -2.03 -9.53 -12.21
CA SER A 214 -0.82 -8.74 -12.16
C SER A 214 -0.24 -8.49 -13.55
N ASP A 215 0.98 -7.97 -13.60
CA ASP A 215 1.74 -7.70 -14.83
C ASP A 215 2.35 -8.97 -15.46
N THR A 216 2.47 -10.07 -14.72
CA THR A 216 3.12 -11.29 -15.21
C THR A 216 2.25 -12.56 -15.13
N LEU A 217 1.28 -12.60 -14.23
CA LEU A 217 0.37 -13.73 -14.08
C LEU A 217 -1.09 -13.31 -14.33
N PRO A 218 -1.87 -14.16 -15.03
CA PRO A 218 -3.28 -13.89 -15.29
C PRO A 218 -4.12 -14.02 -14.02
N ALA A 219 -5.30 -13.43 -14.05
CA ALA A 219 -6.33 -13.69 -13.06
C ALA A 219 -6.72 -15.18 -13.05
N GLY A 220 -7.03 -15.70 -11.87
CA GLY A 220 -7.47 -17.07 -11.69
C GLY A 220 -8.92 -17.18 -11.21
N PRO A 221 -9.42 -18.42 -11.10
CA PRO A 221 -10.83 -18.68 -10.81
C PRO A 221 -11.27 -18.28 -9.40
N SER A 222 -10.32 -18.12 -8.46
CA SER A 222 -10.65 -17.74 -7.07
C SER A 222 -10.88 -16.25 -6.91
N CYS A 223 -10.44 -15.42 -7.87
CA CYS A 223 -10.56 -13.96 -7.80
C CYS A 223 -11.35 -13.43 -9.00
N VAL A 224 -12.66 -13.53 -8.88
CA VAL A 224 -13.64 -13.03 -9.85
C VAL A 224 -14.57 -12.04 -9.17
N PRO A 225 -15.30 -11.19 -9.90
CA PRO A 225 -16.27 -10.27 -9.32
C PRO A 225 -17.20 -10.96 -8.31
N GLY A 226 -17.23 -10.46 -7.06
CA GLY A 226 -18.05 -10.99 -5.98
C GLY A 226 -17.49 -12.21 -5.25
N SER A 227 -16.29 -12.69 -5.56
CA SER A 227 -15.63 -13.80 -4.82
C SER A 227 -15.22 -13.43 -3.39
N ASN A 228 -15.06 -12.14 -3.12
CA ASN A 228 -14.52 -11.61 -1.85
C ASN A 228 -13.10 -12.12 -1.52
N THR A 229 -12.33 -12.54 -2.49
CA THR A 229 -10.98 -13.10 -2.26
C THR A 229 -10.06 -12.07 -1.63
N LEU A 230 -9.95 -10.87 -2.23
CA LEU A 230 -9.13 -9.79 -1.65
C LEU A 230 -9.65 -9.35 -0.29
N LYS A 231 -10.94 -9.15 -0.14
CA LYS A 231 -11.56 -8.78 1.15
C LYS A 231 -11.25 -9.79 2.25
N THR A 232 -11.31 -11.09 1.93
CA THR A 232 -10.96 -12.16 2.89
C THR A 232 -9.49 -12.08 3.25
N TRP A 233 -8.62 -11.87 2.28
CA TRP A 233 -7.19 -11.72 2.49
C TRP A 233 -6.87 -10.44 3.29
N TYR A 234 -7.45 -9.29 2.97
CA TYR A 234 -7.28 -8.05 3.72
C TYR A 234 -7.70 -8.23 5.19
N ARG A 235 -8.83 -8.89 5.42
CA ARG A 235 -9.27 -9.20 6.79
C ARG A 235 -8.24 -10.08 7.52
N GLN A 236 -7.82 -11.17 6.90
CA GLN A 236 -6.86 -12.11 7.49
C GLN A 236 -5.54 -11.41 7.81
N GLN A 237 -5.02 -10.61 6.87
CA GLN A 237 -3.74 -9.96 7.08
C GLN A 237 -3.83 -8.79 8.06
N SER A 238 -4.87 -7.99 8.02
CA SER A 238 -5.07 -6.91 9.00
C SER A 238 -5.28 -7.45 10.43
N ASP A 239 -6.00 -8.55 10.58
CA ASP A 239 -6.15 -9.23 11.89
C ASP A 239 -4.79 -9.76 12.37
N PHE A 240 -3.98 -10.32 11.48
CA PHE A 240 -2.63 -10.80 11.80
C PHE A 240 -1.71 -9.65 12.24
N VAL A 241 -1.63 -8.57 11.47
CA VAL A 241 -0.82 -7.39 11.80
C VAL A 241 -1.27 -6.77 13.12
N ARG A 242 -2.59 -6.64 13.33
CA ARG A 242 -3.15 -6.11 14.58
C ARG A 242 -2.81 -6.98 15.79
N SER A 243 -2.68 -8.29 15.61
CA SER A 243 -2.24 -9.19 16.70
C SER A 243 -0.79 -8.97 17.15
N LEU A 244 0.06 -8.44 16.24
CA LEU A 244 1.46 -8.13 16.48
C LEU A 244 1.64 -6.70 17.00
N ASP A 245 0.82 -5.77 16.50
CA ASP A 245 0.89 -4.35 16.79
C ASP A 245 -0.49 -3.73 17.02
N PRO A 246 -0.85 -3.47 18.27
CA PRO A 246 -2.12 -2.85 18.61
C PRO A 246 -2.13 -1.31 18.43
N ASN A 247 -1.02 -0.68 18.10
CA ASN A 247 -0.82 0.77 18.18
C ASN A 247 -0.88 1.49 16.83
N HIS A 248 -0.15 1.00 15.81
CA HIS A 248 -0.09 1.66 14.52
C HIS A 248 -1.38 1.50 13.72
N LEU A 249 -1.56 2.39 12.76
CA LEU A 249 -2.63 2.31 11.77
C LEU A 249 -2.34 1.20 10.75
N ILE A 250 -3.39 0.66 10.17
CA ILE A 250 -3.32 -0.35 9.11
C ILE A 250 -4.21 0.09 7.95
N THR A 251 -3.70 -0.02 6.73
CA THR A 251 -4.44 0.21 5.48
C THR A 251 -4.22 -0.92 4.48
N THR A 252 -5.08 -0.98 3.47
CA THR A 252 -4.97 -1.99 2.41
C THR A 252 -3.84 -1.71 1.43
N GLY A 253 -3.63 -0.45 1.03
CA GLY A 253 -2.75 -0.04 -0.06
C GLY A 253 -3.36 -0.27 -1.45
N GLY A 254 -4.68 -0.45 -1.52
CA GLY A 254 -5.41 -0.67 -2.76
C GLY A 254 -5.62 0.61 -3.56
N GLU A 255 -5.99 0.44 -4.83
CA GLU A 255 -6.27 1.54 -5.74
C GLU A 255 -7.66 2.15 -5.54
N GLY A 256 -8.49 1.55 -4.69
CA GLY A 256 -9.82 2.05 -4.38
C GLY A 256 -10.91 1.64 -5.36
N HIS A 257 -10.73 0.54 -6.07
CA HIS A 257 -11.74 0.04 -7.00
C HIS A 257 -13.04 -0.34 -6.29
N PHE A 258 -14.16 -0.11 -6.97
CA PHE A 258 -15.49 -0.42 -6.47
C PHE A 258 -16.09 -1.70 -7.09
N PHE A 259 -17.05 -2.27 -6.37
CA PHE A 259 -17.92 -3.31 -6.92
C PHE A 259 -19.37 -2.89 -6.80
N TRP A 260 -19.83 -2.05 -7.75
CA TRP A 260 -21.20 -1.56 -7.75
C TRP A 260 -22.12 -2.43 -8.57
N LYS A 261 -23.36 -2.61 -8.09
CA LYS A 261 -24.41 -3.34 -8.82
C LYS A 261 -24.67 -2.75 -10.21
N ASN A 262 -24.58 -1.44 -10.33
CA ASN A 262 -24.71 -0.69 -11.59
C ASN A 262 -23.41 0.10 -11.77
N PRO A 263 -22.35 -0.52 -12.31
CA PRO A 263 -21.06 0.14 -12.48
C PRO A 263 -21.15 1.29 -13.46
N ALA A 264 -20.29 2.29 -13.27
CA ALA A 264 -20.09 3.34 -14.25
C ALA A 264 -19.75 2.75 -15.62
N LYS A 265 -19.98 3.51 -16.66
CA LYS A 265 -19.67 3.11 -18.05
C LYS A 265 -18.91 4.24 -18.72
N TYR A 266 -18.02 3.86 -19.62
CA TYR A 266 -17.28 4.81 -20.46
C TYR A 266 -17.21 4.31 -21.90
N TRP A 267 -16.97 5.23 -22.83
CA TRP A 267 -16.79 4.90 -24.24
C TRP A 267 -15.37 4.40 -24.50
N PHE A 268 -15.27 3.21 -25.05
CA PHE A 268 -14.02 2.60 -25.49
C PHE A 268 -14.22 2.00 -26.88
N ASN A 269 -13.41 2.38 -27.84
CA ASN A 269 -13.48 1.92 -29.23
C ASN A 269 -14.90 1.96 -29.77
N HIS A 270 -15.56 3.13 -29.66
CA HIS A 270 -16.93 3.39 -30.09
C HIS A 270 -18.01 2.51 -29.43
N THR A 271 -17.69 1.82 -28.36
CA THR A 271 -18.63 0.97 -27.61
C THR A 271 -18.70 1.44 -26.17
N LEU A 272 -19.92 1.49 -25.61
CA LEU A 272 -20.12 1.80 -24.19
C LEU A 272 -19.86 0.55 -23.35
N VAL A 273 -18.75 0.54 -22.61
CA VAL A 273 -18.31 -0.60 -21.81
C VAL A 273 -18.49 -0.34 -20.31
N SER A 274 -18.60 -1.40 -19.53
CA SER A 274 -18.60 -1.34 -18.07
C SER A 274 -17.21 -0.99 -17.59
N ASP A 275 -17.13 0.01 -16.73
CA ASP A 275 -15.85 0.52 -16.22
C ASP A 275 -15.19 -0.48 -15.26
N TYR A 276 -13.94 -0.81 -15.54
CA TYR A 276 -13.13 -1.72 -14.75
C TYR A 276 -13.01 -1.28 -13.28
N ASN A 277 -12.90 0.02 -13.06
CA ASN A 277 -12.74 0.58 -11.71
C ASN A 277 -14.00 0.46 -10.84
N PHE A 278 -15.17 0.10 -11.44
CA PHE A 278 -16.46 0.02 -10.75
C PHE A 278 -17.15 -1.34 -10.84
N ASN A 279 -16.63 -2.27 -11.63
CA ASN A 279 -17.34 -3.51 -11.96
C ASN A 279 -16.88 -4.75 -11.18
N GLY A 280 -15.93 -4.59 -10.26
CA GLY A 280 -15.38 -5.64 -9.40
C GLY A 280 -14.37 -6.56 -10.08
N GLN A 281 -13.98 -6.30 -11.34
CA GLN A 281 -12.96 -7.11 -12.03
C GLN A 281 -11.57 -6.99 -11.39
N ALA A 282 -11.28 -5.86 -10.77
CA ALA A 282 -10.05 -5.67 -10.01
C ALA A 282 -9.98 -6.61 -8.78
N GLY A 283 -11.12 -7.02 -8.25
CA GLY A 283 -11.22 -7.85 -7.03
C GLY A 283 -11.42 -7.05 -5.77
N GLU A 284 -11.16 -5.75 -5.78
CA GLU A 284 -11.46 -4.85 -4.68
C GLU A 284 -12.94 -4.48 -4.64
N ASP A 285 -13.39 -4.16 -3.44
CA ASP A 285 -14.68 -3.53 -3.14
C ASP A 285 -14.44 -2.49 -2.05
N PHE A 286 -13.94 -1.32 -2.46
CA PHE A 286 -13.48 -0.27 -1.56
C PHE A 286 -14.51 0.07 -0.46
N ASP A 287 -15.81 0.12 -0.82
CA ASP A 287 -16.88 0.38 0.13
C ASP A 287 -16.94 -0.63 1.27
N HIS A 288 -16.69 -1.90 0.99
CA HIS A 288 -16.73 -2.97 1.97
C HIS A 288 -15.37 -3.25 2.62
N ASP A 289 -14.27 -3.04 1.89
CA ASP A 289 -12.93 -3.24 2.41
C ASP A 289 -12.59 -2.18 3.46
N LEU A 290 -13.04 -0.93 3.26
CA LEU A 290 -12.91 0.15 4.24
C LEU A 290 -13.67 -0.16 5.56
N LEU A 291 -14.72 -0.98 5.52
CA LEU A 291 -15.49 -1.36 6.71
C LEU A 291 -14.85 -2.49 7.53
N LEU A 292 -13.77 -3.10 7.07
CA LEU A 292 -13.08 -4.14 7.82
C LEU A 292 -12.62 -3.61 9.19
N PRO A 293 -12.75 -4.41 10.26
CA PRO A 293 -12.52 -3.91 11.64
C PRO A 293 -11.12 -3.37 11.89
N ASN A 294 -10.10 -3.99 11.30
CA ASN A 294 -8.69 -3.64 11.50
C ASN A 294 -8.08 -2.83 10.34
N ILE A 295 -8.88 -2.38 9.39
CA ILE A 295 -8.50 -1.34 8.43
C ILE A 295 -8.90 0.01 9.04
N ASP A 296 -7.92 0.83 9.37
CA ASP A 296 -8.13 2.10 10.09
C ASP A 296 -8.49 3.25 9.16
N PHE A 297 -8.01 3.22 7.92
CA PHE A 297 -8.27 4.23 6.89
C PHE A 297 -8.19 3.63 5.50
N GLY A 298 -8.80 4.31 4.52
CA GLY A 298 -8.77 3.90 3.12
C GLY A 298 -7.72 4.65 2.32
N THR A 299 -7.18 3.95 1.33
CA THR A 299 -6.25 4.49 0.33
C THR A 299 -6.85 4.33 -1.04
N TYR A 300 -6.58 5.25 -1.95
CA TYR A 300 -6.92 5.10 -3.35
C TYR A 300 -5.92 5.83 -4.24
N HIS A 301 -5.82 5.36 -5.49
CA HIS A 301 -4.92 5.87 -6.52
C HIS A 301 -5.69 6.53 -7.65
N LEU A 302 -5.03 7.36 -8.46
CA LEU A 302 -5.69 8.16 -9.49
C LEU A 302 -4.79 8.35 -10.71
N TYR A 303 -4.98 7.50 -11.73
CA TYR A 303 -4.21 7.52 -12.97
C TYR A 303 -5.09 7.44 -14.23
N PRO A 304 -6.11 8.29 -14.40
CA PRO A 304 -7.06 8.16 -15.50
C PRO A 304 -6.42 8.26 -16.87
N GLN A 305 -5.33 9.02 -17.02
CA GLN A 305 -4.60 9.12 -18.28
C GLN A 305 -4.03 7.78 -18.75
N SER A 306 -3.58 6.92 -17.83
CA SER A 306 -3.07 5.59 -18.15
C SER A 306 -4.14 4.51 -18.13
N TRP A 307 -5.17 4.66 -17.30
CA TRP A 307 -6.27 3.70 -17.21
C TRP A 307 -7.22 3.80 -18.40
N TYR A 308 -7.38 5.00 -18.99
CA TYR A 308 -8.35 5.29 -20.06
C TYR A 308 -7.70 6.07 -21.21
N PRO A 309 -7.02 5.40 -22.13
CA PRO A 309 -6.27 6.07 -23.19
C PRO A 309 -7.12 6.89 -24.15
N GLU A 310 -8.46 6.68 -24.18
CA GLU A 310 -9.40 7.40 -25.04
C GLU A 310 -10.24 8.44 -24.30
N LEU A 311 -9.93 8.72 -23.02
CA LEU A 311 -10.79 9.56 -22.19
C LEU A 311 -10.94 10.99 -22.74
N ASP A 312 -9.86 11.57 -23.26
CA ASP A 312 -9.84 12.92 -23.86
C ASP A 312 -10.16 12.95 -25.36
N PHE A 313 -10.56 11.83 -25.96
CA PHE A 313 -10.90 11.79 -27.38
C PHE A 313 -12.23 12.47 -27.66
N PRO A 314 -12.39 13.06 -28.87
CA PRO A 314 -13.66 13.67 -29.28
C PRO A 314 -14.82 12.65 -29.18
N GLY A 315 -15.89 13.03 -28.48
CA GLY A 315 -17.06 12.19 -28.22
C GLY A 315 -17.03 11.45 -26.87
N SER A 316 -15.95 11.53 -26.12
CA SER A 316 -15.96 11.15 -24.70
C SER A 316 -16.78 12.14 -23.88
N ASN A 317 -17.50 11.64 -22.89
CA ASN A 317 -18.20 12.48 -21.90
C ASN A 317 -17.28 12.95 -20.76
N TRP A 318 -16.03 12.50 -20.73
CA TRP A 318 -15.06 12.71 -19.68
C TRP A 318 -13.74 13.26 -20.24
N THR A 319 -13.09 14.06 -19.45
CA THR A 319 -11.67 14.36 -19.60
C THR A 319 -10.89 13.70 -18.48
N VAL A 320 -9.57 13.60 -18.59
CA VAL A 320 -8.69 13.12 -17.52
C VAL A 320 -8.95 13.90 -16.23
N GLU A 321 -9.09 15.22 -16.32
CA GLU A 321 -9.39 16.09 -15.18
C GLU A 321 -10.76 15.76 -14.56
N SER A 322 -11.83 15.77 -15.35
CA SER A 322 -13.20 15.61 -14.84
C SER A 322 -13.46 14.21 -14.27
N TRP A 323 -12.90 13.17 -14.89
CA TRP A 323 -12.99 11.81 -14.36
C TRP A 323 -12.30 11.71 -13.00
N GLY A 324 -11.13 12.32 -12.85
CA GLY A 324 -10.41 12.33 -11.58
C GLY A 324 -11.17 13.07 -10.47
N LEU A 325 -11.88 14.16 -10.79
CA LEU A 325 -12.72 14.86 -9.82
C LEU A 325 -13.88 13.98 -9.33
N GLU A 326 -14.55 13.24 -10.22
CA GLU A 326 -15.63 12.32 -9.82
C GLU A 326 -15.09 11.17 -8.96
N TRP A 327 -13.92 10.61 -9.32
CA TRP A 327 -13.25 9.56 -8.55
C TRP A 327 -12.89 10.00 -7.12
N ILE A 328 -12.40 11.24 -6.96
CA ILE A 328 -12.18 11.85 -5.65
C ILE A 328 -13.50 11.93 -4.86
N ASP A 329 -14.58 12.38 -5.50
CA ASP A 329 -15.89 12.52 -4.84
C ASP A 329 -16.50 11.18 -4.45
N ASP A 330 -16.30 10.11 -5.23
CA ASP A 330 -16.72 8.75 -4.90
C ASP A 330 -16.07 8.26 -3.61
N HIS A 331 -14.76 8.47 -3.46
CA HIS A 331 -14.02 8.07 -2.26
C HIS A 331 -14.42 8.90 -1.03
N VAL A 332 -14.75 10.18 -1.22
CA VAL A 332 -15.34 11.02 -0.15
C VAL A 332 -16.70 10.46 0.30
N ARG A 333 -17.54 10.01 -0.64
CA ARG A 333 -18.82 9.37 -0.30
C ARG A 333 -18.62 8.13 0.57
N SER A 334 -17.61 7.31 0.24
CA SER A 334 -17.25 6.11 1.02
C SER A 334 -16.68 6.46 2.41
N ALA A 335 -15.79 7.46 2.49
CA ALA A 335 -15.27 7.98 3.75
C ALA A 335 -16.39 8.45 4.69
N ASN A 336 -17.39 9.16 4.12
CA ASN A 336 -18.56 9.64 4.87
C ASN A 336 -19.42 8.48 5.41
N ARG A 337 -19.65 7.43 4.59
CA ARG A 337 -20.41 6.24 5.01
C ARG A 337 -19.69 5.43 6.07
N ALA A 338 -18.38 5.21 5.90
CA ALA A 338 -17.59 4.43 6.83
C ALA A 338 -17.20 5.20 8.09
N ASN A 339 -17.30 6.53 8.07
CA ASN A 339 -16.79 7.42 9.10
C ASN A 339 -15.30 7.14 9.44
N LYS A 340 -14.49 6.91 8.40
CA LYS A 340 -13.05 6.66 8.49
C LYS A 340 -12.28 7.64 7.62
N PRO A 341 -11.01 7.96 7.94
CA PRO A 341 -10.17 8.75 7.05
C PRO A 341 -9.98 8.06 5.71
N VAL A 342 -9.84 8.84 4.65
CA VAL A 342 -9.42 8.38 3.33
C VAL A 342 -8.34 9.32 2.83
N ILE A 343 -7.30 8.78 2.20
CA ILE A 343 -6.21 9.53 1.59
C ILE A 343 -6.14 9.26 0.09
N LEU A 344 -5.86 10.30 -0.69
CA LEU A 344 -5.42 10.17 -2.07
C LEU A 344 -3.93 9.81 -2.01
N GLU A 345 -3.65 8.51 -2.05
CA GLU A 345 -2.33 7.95 -1.74
C GLU A 345 -1.38 8.03 -2.91
N GLU A 346 -1.91 7.90 -4.13
CA GLU A 346 -1.16 8.10 -5.35
C GLU A 346 -1.99 8.82 -6.39
N PHE A 347 -1.37 9.71 -7.14
CA PHE A 347 -1.95 10.25 -8.37
C PHE A 347 -0.86 10.77 -9.30
N GLY A 348 -1.11 10.66 -10.59
CA GLY A 348 -0.16 11.09 -11.59
C GLY A 348 -0.76 11.32 -12.96
N VAL A 349 -0.15 12.27 -13.68
CA VAL A 349 -0.28 12.44 -15.13
C VAL A 349 1.10 12.68 -15.73
N SER A 350 1.34 12.14 -16.91
CA SER A 350 2.60 12.31 -17.63
C SER A 350 2.66 13.68 -18.31
N GLY A 351 3.84 14.25 -18.35
CA GLY A 351 4.12 15.53 -18.99
C GLY A 351 3.92 16.74 -18.06
N LEU A 352 4.85 17.67 -18.12
CA LEU A 352 4.88 18.84 -17.24
C LEU A 352 3.63 19.73 -17.43
N GLN A 353 3.20 19.94 -18.68
CA GLN A 353 2.02 20.75 -18.99
C GLN A 353 0.75 20.11 -18.38
N ASN A 354 0.55 18.80 -18.57
CA ASN A 354 -0.60 18.11 -17.99
C ASN A 354 -0.63 18.22 -16.47
N LYS A 355 0.54 18.11 -15.81
CA LYS A 355 0.64 18.31 -14.36
C LYS A 355 0.18 19.70 -13.93
N THR A 356 0.63 20.74 -14.64
CA THR A 356 0.27 22.12 -14.31
C THR A 356 -1.19 22.45 -14.61
N ASP A 357 -1.80 21.78 -15.57
CA ASP A 357 -3.20 22.00 -15.95
C ASP A 357 -4.17 21.23 -15.04
N ILE A 358 -3.82 20.01 -14.63
CA ILE A 358 -4.74 19.08 -13.97
C ILE A 358 -4.58 19.06 -12.44
N TYR A 359 -3.33 19.03 -11.93
CA TYR A 359 -3.10 18.92 -10.49
C TYR A 359 -3.75 20.02 -9.65
N PRO A 360 -3.84 21.29 -10.09
CA PRO A 360 -4.51 22.32 -9.32
C PRO A 360 -5.97 21.93 -8.97
N SER A 361 -6.72 21.38 -9.92
CA SER A 361 -8.11 20.98 -9.73
C SER A 361 -8.24 19.79 -8.77
N TRP A 362 -7.46 18.75 -8.97
CA TRP A 362 -7.50 17.55 -8.11
C TRP A 362 -7.05 17.85 -6.69
N VAL A 363 -5.94 18.57 -6.52
CA VAL A 363 -5.43 18.96 -5.20
C VAL A 363 -6.42 19.88 -4.49
N GLN A 364 -7.00 20.86 -5.20
CA GLN A 364 -8.00 21.76 -4.61
C GLN A 364 -9.25 20.98 -4.19
N ARG A 365 -9.75 20.03 -5.01
CA ARG A 365 -10.89 19.17 -4.65
C ARG A 365 -10.59 18.36 -3.39
N ALA A 366 -9.41 17.74 -3.30
CA ALA A 366 -9.01 16.98 -2.12
C ALA A 366 -8.92 17.88 -0.87
N LEU A 367 -8.42 19.11 -1.01
CA LEU A 367 -8.42 20.10 0.08
C LEU A 367 -9.85 20.50 0.50
N ASP A 368 -10.74 20.83 -0.44
CA ASP A 368 -12.10 21.26 -0.16
C ASP A 368 -12.93 20.16 0.50
N THR A 369 -12.74 18.94 0.10
CA THR A 369 -13.39 17.76 0.66
C THR A 369 -12.71 17.22 1.93
N LYS A 370 -11.67 17.91 2.40
CA LYS A 370 -10.94 17.61 3.65
C LYS A 370 -10.32 16.21 3.67
N HIS A 371 -9.68 15.80 2.56
CA HIS A 371 -8.87 14.60 2.57
C HIS A 371 -7.83 14.67 3.69
N ALA A 372 -7.69 13.58 4.42
CA ALA A 372 -6.75 13.49 5.54
C ALA A 372 -5.28 13.48 5.07
N GLY A 373 -5.03 13.00 3.84
CA GLY A 373 -3.72 13.00 3.19
C GLY A 373 -3.83 13.12 1.67
N ILE A 374 -2.83 13.77 1.07
CA ILE A 374 -2.70 13.99 -0.38
C ILE A 374 -1.24 13.67 -0.74
N MET A 375 -1.01 12.67 -1.58
CA MET A 375 0.32 12.13 -1.86
C MET A 375 0.50 11.92 -3.38
N PRO A 376 1.22 12.82 -4.08
CA PRO A 376 1.48 12.62 -5.50
C PRO A 376 2.43 11.46 -5.75
N TRP A 377 2.27 10.78 -6.86
CA TRP A 377 3.25 9.86 -7.41
C TRP A 377 4.04 10.56 -8.51
N GLN A 378 5.35 10.70 -8.38
CA GLN A 378 6.15 10.47 -7.20
C GLN A 378 7.08 11.66 -6.94
N PHE A 379 7.53 11.77 -5.69
CA PHE A 379 8.53 12.76 -5.30
C PHE A 379 9.89 12.37 -5.87
N GLY A 380 10.54 13.31 -6.56
CA GLY A 380 11.84 13.14 -7.14
C GLY A 380 12.92 13.98 -6.45
N GLU A 381 14.15 13.44 -6.36
CA GLU A 381 15.31 14.12 -5.83
C GLU A 381 16.37 14.31 -6.91
N LEU A 382 17.06 15.43 -6.84
CA LEU A 382 18.17 15.81 -7.72
C LEU A 382 19.45 16.02 -6.91
N GLY A 383 20.59 15.88 -7.59
CA GLY A 383 21.91 16.08 -6.98
C GLY A 383 22.30 14.95 -6.02
N LEU A 384 21.75 13.76 -6.23
CA LEU A 384 22.21 12.55 -5.56
C LEU A 384 23.65 12.28 -5.95
N THR A 385 24.47 11.85 -4.98
CA THR A 385 25.86 11.45 -5.22
C THR A 385 25.94 10.11 -5.93
N GLU A 386 24.92 9.28 -5.71
CA GLU A 386 24.76 7.98 -6.31
C GLU A 386 24.40 8.12 -7.80
N ASN A 387 25.07 7.34 -8.61
CA ASN A 387 24.75 7.21 -10.03
C ASN A 387 24.56 5.72 -10.33
N GLY A 388 23.38 5.26 -10.17
CA GLY A 388 22.85 3.92 -10.09
C GLY A 388 23.44 2.78 -10.89
N GLY A 389 24.21 3.01 -11.88
CA GLY A 389 25.05 2.04 -12.61
C GLY A 389 24.49 0.63 -12.68
N ASN A 390 25.27 -0.32 -12.30
CA ASN A 390 25.06 -1.75 -12.49
C ASN A 390 24.19 -2.44 -11.41
N ARG A 391 23.19 -1.78 -10.84
CA ARG A 391 22.28 -2.51 -9.95
C ARG A 391 21.57 -3.59 -10.72
N ILE A 392 21.65 -4.81 -10.23
CA ILE A 392 20.89 -5.95 -10.74
C ILE A 392 19.45 -5.78 -10.32
N ILE A 393 18.81 -4.84 -10.91
CA ILE A 393 17.44 -4.65 -10.63
C ILE A 393 16.69 -5.00 -11.90
N LYS A 394 16.30 -6.24 -11.97
CA LYS A 394 15.35 -6.70 -12.97
C LYS A 394 14.05 -5.89 -12.93
N TYR A 395 13.80 -5.18 -11.83
CA TYR A 395 12.52 -4.56 -11.50
C TYR A 395 12.62 -3.17 -10.89
N ALA A 396 13.79 -2.57 -10.81
CA ALA A 396 13.93 -1.26 -10.21
C ALA A 396 14.62 -0.29 -11.16
N ASP A 397 14.09 0.88 -11.20
CA ASP A 397 14.64 1.97 -11.95
C ASP A 397 15.97 2.41 -11.34
N ALA A 398 16.92 2.74 -12.18
CA ALA A 398 18.23 3.22 -11.75
C ALA A 398 18.19 4.71 -11.40
N ILE A 399 19.07 5.13 -10.49
CA ILE A 399 19.45 6.52 -10.32
C ILE A 399 20.30 6.93 -11.53
N ASN A 400 19.86 7.91 -12.30
CA ASN A 400 20.54 8.35 -13.50
C ASN A 400 21.03 9.79 -13.36
N HIS A 401 22.31 10.02 -13.55
CA HIS A 401 22.91 11.36 -13.50
C HIS A 401 22.59 12.15 -12.22
N GLY A 402 22.54 11.46 -11.08
CA GLY A 402 22.21 12.04 -9.80
C GLY A 402 20.74 12.42 -9.63
N ALA A 403 19.85 11.93 -10.48
CA ALA A 403 18.40 12.05 -10.32
C ALA A 403 17.77 10.73 -9.93
N SER A 404 16.79 10.78 -9.03
CA SER A 404 15.94 9.63 -8.68
C SER A 404 15.14 9.14 -9.91
N PRO A 405 14.59 7.89 -9.86
CA PRO A 405 13.81 7.35 -10.96
C PRO A 405 12.70 8.27 -11.44
N ASN A 406 12.45 8.26 -12.76
CA ASN A 406 11.41 9.04 -13.40
C ASN A 406 10.63 8.19 -14.39
N ASP A 407 9.39 7.90 -14.03
CA ASP A 407 8.42 7.15 -14.83
C ASP A 407 7.48 8.05 -15.66
N GLY A 408 7.79 9.34 -15.75
CA GLY A 408 6.95 10.35 -16.40
C GLY A 408 6.02 11.08 -15.43
N ASN A 409 5.68 10.49 -14.30
CA ASN A 409 4.84 11.13 -13.27
C ASN A 409 5.67 11.87 -12.23
N THR A 410 6.95 11.54 -12.07
CA THR A 410 7.86 12.16 -11.09
C THR A 410 7.90 13.68 -11.22
N PHE A 411 7.91 14.37 -10.10
CA PHE A 411 8.14 15.82 -10.04
C PHE A 411 9.36 16.15 -9.17
N TYR A 412 10.11 17.14 -9.58
CA TYR A 412 11.34 17.57 -8.94
C TYR A 412 11.26 19.03 -8.50
N ILE A 413 12.09 19.42 -7.54
CA ILE A 413 12.15 20.78 -6.99
C ILE A 413 12.36 21.86 -8.08
N ASN A 414 13.05 21.56 -9.17
CA ASN A 414 13.27 22.49 -10.27
C ASN A 414 12.06 22.69 -11.19
N GLN A 415 11.01 21.86 -11.04
CA GLN A 415 9.72 22.03 -11.72
C GLN A 415 8.82 22.96 -10.87
N THR A 416 9.20 24.22 -10.77
CA THR A 416 8.64 25.17 -9.79
C THR A 416 7.12 25.28 -9.82
N ALA A 417 6.50 25.27 -11.00
CA ALA A 417 5.04 25.34 -11.11
C ALA A 417 4.32 24.17 -10.45
N VAL A 418 4.84 22.94 -10.59
CA VAL A 418 4.29 21.74 -9.92
C VAL A 418 4.65 21.73 -8.44
N TRP A 419 5.90 22.09 -8.12
CA TRP A 419 6.38 22.19 -6.75
C TRP A 419 5.54 23.14 -5.91
N ASP A 420 5.17 24.28 -6.46
CA ASP A 420 4.35 25.30 -5.79
C ASP A 420 2.92 24.82 -5.50
N ILE A 421 2.36 23.92 -6.31
CA ILE A 421 1.04 23.32 -6.04
C ILE A 421 1.11 22.54 -4.72
N PHE A 422 2.10 21.66 -4.58
CA PHE A 422 2.25 20.81 -3.40
C PHE A 422 2.69 21.56 -2.15
N THR A 423 3.60 22.54 -2.28
CA THR A 423 4.01 23.34 -1.11
C THR A 423 2.90 24.24 -0.59
N ARG A 424 2.02 24.75 -1.45
CA ARG A 424 0.81 25.48 -1.03
C ARG A 424 -0.19 24.54 -0.35
N ALA A 425 -0.44 23.36 -0.92
CA ALA A 425 -1.29 22.36 -0.31
C ALA A 425 -0.76 21.92 1.07
N ALA A 426 0.57 21.72 1.19
CA ALA A 426 1.21 21.39 2.45
C ALA A 426 1.00 22.48 3.52
N LYS A 427 1.12 23.75 3.16
CA LYS A 427 0.82 24.88 4.09
C LYS A 427 -0.62 24.81 4.59
N ILE A 428 -1.59 24.52 3.71
CA ILE A 428 -3.01 24.43 4.09
C ILE A 428 -3.24 23.22 4.99
N GLN A 429 -2.73 22.03 4.65
CA GLN A 429 -2.87 20.83 5.47
C GLN A 429 -2.18 20.99 6.83
N ASN A 430 -0.97 21.55 6.86
CA ASN A 430 -0.24 21.79 8.10
C ASN A 430 -0.95 22.80 9.01
N ALA A 431 -1.65 23.79 8.45
CA ALA A 431 -2.46 24.74 9.24
C ALA A 431 -3.74 24.11 9.84
N ARG A 432 -4.23 23.01 9.28
CA ARG A 432 -5.33 22.21 9.84
C ARG A 432 -4.86 21.27 10.97
N SER A 433 -3.56 21.00 11.01
CA SER A 433 -2.93 20.19 12.05
C SER A 433 -2.67 21.11 13.25
N GLY A 434 -3.39 20.98 14.33
CA GLY A 434 -3.40 21.90 15.48
C GLY A 434 -2.08 22.00 16.26
#